data_de461a8cb0aaf34c1706ed80391be2ff
#
_entry.id   de461a8cb0aaf34c1706ed80391be2ff
#
_cell.length_a   1.000
_cell.length_b   1.000
_cell.length_c   1.000
_cell.angle_alpha   90.00
_cell.angle_beta   90.00
_cell.angle_gamma   90.00
#
_symmetry.space_group_name_H-M   'P 1'
#
loop_
_entity.id
_entity.type
_entity.pdbx_description
1 polymer ?
#
loop_
_entity_poly.entity_id
_entity_poly.type
_entity_poly.pdbx_seq_one_letter_code
_entity_poly.pdbx_strand_id
1 'polypeptide(L)'
;MDHSALLPTDTREIIEANCREATDNGYACICITPATLTWVMDYLRKTAHTSNVSAAIGFPHGTTTAEVKAYEAAQSCRMGANEIDMVMNINRAKNTDWDYVREEIQLVRQAMAAERQDALLKVIVETSLLTQEEKIKACETCIAAKADYIKTSTGFSQGGATVQDIRLFAGLADKRIKIKASGGIKTARQFLDMIEAGAQRVGTKFSLQILEGLTREYGIK
;
A
#
# COMPACT_ATOMS: atom_id res chain seq x y z
N MET A 1 -7.54 -8.40 2.38
CA MET A 1 -6.32 -8.33 1.50
C MET A 1 -6.44 -7.15 0.55
N ASP A 2 -5.31 -6.55 0.15
CA ASP A 2 -5.22 -5.64 -1.00
C ASP A 2 -4.63 -6.41 -2.16
N HIS A 3 -5.43 -6.63 -3.21
CA HIS A 3 -5.00 -7.35 -4.40
C HIS A 3 -4.24 -6.40 -5.33
N SER A 4 -3.02 -6.74 -5.73
CA SER A 4 -2.15 -5.81 -6.45
C SER A 4 -1.88 -6.25 -7.88
N ALA A 5 -2.04 -5.31 -8.84
CA ALA A 5 -1.64 -5.40 -10.24
C ALA A 5 -0.77 -4.17 -10.57
N LEU A 6 0.54 -4.31 -10.39
CA LEU A 6 1.52 -3.22 -10.40
C LEU A 6 2.65 -3.43 -11.42
N LEU A 7 2.61 -4.53 -12.19
CA LEU A 7 3.66 -4.78 -13.17
C LEU A 7 3.47 -3.88 -14.39
N PRO A 8 4.56 -3.34 -14.97
CA PRO A 8 4.48 -2.54 -16.19
C PRO A 8 4.03 -3.34 -17.41
N THR A 9 3.99 -4.66 -17.29
CA THR A 9 3.52 -5.60 -18.33
C THR A 9 2.05 -5.99 -18.17
N ASP A 10 1.36 -5.50 -17.13
CA ASP A 10 -0.06 -5.81 -16.91
C ASP A 10 -0.91 -5.14 -17.98
N THR A 11 -1.49 -5.94 -18.88
CA THR A 11 -2.39 -5.47 -19.92
C THR A 11 -3.76 -5.11 -19.34
N ARG A 12 -4.61 -4.46 -20.14
CA ARG A 12 -5.98 -4.13 -19.70
C ARG A 12 -6.76 -5.39 -19.31
N GLU A 13 -6.61 -6.48 -20.06
CA GLU A 13 -7.27 -7.75 -19.77
C GLU A 13 -6.83 -8.33 -18.42
N ILE A 14 -5.52 -8.24 -18.10
CA ILE A 14 -4.97 -8.64 -16.80
C ILE A 14 -5.55 -7.77 -15.68
N ILE A 15 -5.60 -6.46 -15.86
CA ILE A 15 -6.17 -5.54 -14.88
C ILE A 15 -7.65 -5.84 -14.64
N GLU A 16 -8.45 -6.04 -15.69
CA GLU A 16 -9.87 -6.37 -15.56
C GLU A 16 -10.09 -7.74 -14.89
N ALA A 17 -9.22 -8.74 -15.17
CA ALA A 17 -9.24 -10.04 -14.48
C ALA A 17 -8.94 -9.89 -12.97
N ASN A 18 -7.94 -9.08 -12.60
CA ASN A 18 -7.64 -8.77 -11.21
C ASN A 18 -8.81 -8.03 -10.51
N CYS A 19 -9.48 -7.12 -11.22
CA CYS A 19 -10.69 -6.46 -10.68
C CYS A 19 -11.81 -7.48 -10.40
N ARG A 20 -12.04 -8.40 -11.32
CA ARG A 20 -13.03 -9.48 -11.16
C ARG A 20 -12.69 -10.33 -9.95
N GLU A 21 -11.45 -10.81 -9.86
CA GLU A 21 -11.00 -11.61 -8.71
C GLU A 21 -11.24 -10.87 -7.39
N ALA A 22 -10.89 -9.58 -7.34
CA ALA A 22 -11.05 -8.78 -6.14
C ALA A 22 -12.50 -8.56 -5.73
N THR A 23 -13.39 -8.32 -6.71
CA THR A 23 -14.83 -8.11 -6.44
C THR A 23 -15.55 -9.39 -6.08
N ASP A 24 -15.25 -10.49 -6.77
CA ASP A 24 -15.89 -11.81 -6.53
C ASP A 24 -15.52 -12.38 -5.15
N ASN A 25 -14.32 -12.08 -4.65
CA ASN A 25 -13.83 -12.56 -3.36
C ASN A 25 -13.91 -11.50 -2.23
N GLY A 26 -14.45 -10.33 -2.49
CA GLY A 26 -14.64 -9.29 -1.46
C GLY A 26 -13.32 -8.79 -0.86
N TYR A 27 -12.26 -8.64 -1.67
CA TYR A 27 -11.00 -8.10 -1.17
C TYR A 27 -11.15 -6.65 -0.74
N ALA A 28 -10.34 -6.24 0.22
CA ALA A 28 -10.46 -4.91 0.82
C ALA A 28 -10.14 -3.79 -0.17
N CYS A 29 -9.24 -4.03 -1.14
CA CYS A 29 -8.81 -3.01 -2.09
C CYS A 29 -8.15 -3.62 -3.33
N ILE A 30 -8.30 -2.96 -4.48
CA ILE A 30 -7.54 -3.18 -5.71
C ILE A 30 -6.42 -2.14 -5.75
N CYS A 31 -5.15 -2.58 -5.75
CA CYS A 31 -3.99 -1.70 -5.75
C CYS A 31 -3.29 -1.72 -7.11
N ILE A 32 -3.22 -0.56 -7.77
CA ILE A 32 -2.77 -0.41 -9.16
C ILE A 32 -1.83 0.79 -9.33
N THR A 33 -1.25 0.93 -10.51
CA THR A 33 -0.54 2.15 -10.90
C THR A 33 -1.52 3.24 -11.36
N PRO A 34 -1.21 4.53 -11.21
CA PRO A 34 -2.08 5.63 -11.66
C PRO A 34 -2.48 5.54 -13.13
N ALA A 35 -1.57 5.06 -13.99
CA ALA A 35 -1.79 4.94 -15.43
C ALA A 35 -2.93 3.98 -15.79
N THR A 36 -3.20 2.97 -14.96
CA THR A 36 -4.24 1.96 -15.21
C THR A 36 -5.56 2.25 -14.48
N LEU A 37 -5.62 3.34 -13.70
CA LEU A 37 -6.79 3.69 -12.88
C LEU A 37 -8.07 3.84 -13.71
N THR A 38 -7.99 4.44 -14.90
CA THR A 38 -9.15 4.58 -15.79
C THR A 38 -9.75 3.22 -16.19
N TRP A 39 -8.92 2.20 -16.40
CA TRP A 39 -9.40 0.86 -16.78
C TRP A 39 -10.15 0.19 -15.62
N VAL A 40 -9.64 0.36 -14.39
CA VAL A 40 -10.30 -0.15 -13.18
C VAL A 40 -11.64 0.54 -12.95
N MET A 41 -11.68 1.88 -13.03
CA MET A 41 -12.91 2.64 -12.83
C MET A 41 -13.95 2.35 -13.91
N ASP A 42 -13.52 2.13 -15.16
CA ASP A 42 -14.38 1.71 -16.26
C ASP A 42 -14.97 0.32 -16.01
N TYR A 43 -14.15 -0.63 -15.55
CA TYR A 43 -14.60 -1.98 -15.22
C TYR A 43 -15.66 -1.94 -14.09
N LEU A 44 -15.38 -1.29 -12.98
CA LEU A 44 -16.29 -1.21 -11.84
C LEU A 44 -17.63 -0.58 -12.23
N ARG A 45 -17.62 0.49 -13.05
CA ARG A 45 -18.83 1.13 -13.55
C ARG A 45 -19.65 0.22 -14.45
N LYS A 46 -18.98 -0.49 -15.40
CA LYS A 46 -19.67 -1.39 -16.36
C LYS A 46 -20.28 -2.62 -15.68
N THR A 47 -19.66 -3.12 -14.63
CA THR A 47 -20.13 -4.31 -13.90
C THR A 47 -21.01 -3.99 -12.70
N ALA A 48 -21.21 -2.71 -12.39
CA ALA A 48 -21.90 -2.23 -11.19
C ALA A 48 -21.31 -2.76 -9.88
N HIS A 49 -20.04 -3.20 -9.90
CA HIS A 49 -19.31 -3.60 -8.69
C HIS A 49 -18.75 -2.38 -7.96
N THR A 50 -18.61 -2.51 -6.65
CA THR A 50 -17.92 -1.53 -5.81
C THR A 50 -16.69 -2.17 -5.17
N SER A 51 -15.60 -1.43 -5.12
CA SER A 51 -14.37 -1.81 -4.42
C SER A 51 -13.59 -0.57 -4.06
N ASN A 52 -12.79 -0.64 -3.00
CA ASN A 52 -11.76 0.37 -2.79
C ASN A 52 -10.67 0.22 -3.85
N VAL A 53 -10.16 1.34 -4.32
CA VAL A 53 -9.10 1.39 -5.32
C VAL A 53 -7.96 2.23 -4.78
N SER A 54 -6.76 1.65 -4.71
CA SER A 54 -5.53 2.32 -4.28
C SER A 54 -4.63 2.57 -5.47
N ALA A 55 -4.16 3.80 -5.62
CA ALA A 55 -3.12 4.15 -6.58
C ALA A 55 -1.75 4.19 -5.88
N ALA A 56 -0.76 3.48 -6.45
CA ALA A 56 0.62 3.49 -5.97
C ALA A 56 1.38 4.65 -6.62
N ILE A 57 1.79 5.65 -5.83
CA ILE A 57 2.42 6.87 -6.32
C ILE A 57 3.89 7.00 -5.90
N GLY A 58 4.67 7.78 -6.67
CA GLY A 58 6.12 7.82 -6.52
C GLY A 58 6.76 6.44 -6.66
N PHE A 59 6.03 5.54 -7.26
CA PHE A 59 6.31 4.10 -7.26
C PHE A 59 7.20 3.68 -8.43
N PRO A 60 8.17 2.72 -8.24
CA PRO A 60 8.41 2.03 -6.96
C PRO A 60 9.52 2.66 -6.10
N HIS A 61 10.23 3.68 -6.55
CA HIS A 61 11.50 4.12 -5.95
C HIS A 61 11.37 5.27 -4.92
N GLY A 62 10.28 6.03 -4.95
CA GLY A 62 10.08 7.17 -4.05
C GLY A 62 10.95 8.40 -4.36
N THR A 63 11.63 8.44 -5.49
CA THR A 63 12.67 9.45 -5.81
C THR A 63 12.16 10.69 -6.53
N THR A 64 10.87 10.78 -6.82
CA THR A 64 10.27 12.02 -7.35
C THR A 64 10.13 13.07 -6.23
N THR A 65 9.98 14.36 -6.62
CA THR A 65 9.81 15.43 -5.62
C THR A 65 8.46 15.34 -4.91
N ALA A 66 8.37 16.01 -3.76
CA ALA A 66 7.14 16.04 -2.95
C ALA A 66 5.94 16.59 -3.75
N GLU A 67 6.16 17.64 -4.54
CA GLU A 67 5.12 18.29 -5.36
C GLU A 67 4.60 17.35 -6.46
N VAL A 68 5.49 16.57 -7.09
CA VAL A 68 5.10 15.58 -8.12
C VAL A 68 4.25 14.49 -7.49
N LYS A 69 4.63 13.96 -6.33
CA LYS A 69 3.81 12.97 -5.61
C LYS A 69 2.47 13.53 -5.16
N ALA A 70 2.44 14.77 -4.68
CA ALA A 70 1.20 15.45 -4.30
C ALA A 70 0.25 15.62 -5.49
N TYR A 71 0.78 16.00 -6.65
CA TYR A 71 0.02 16.09 -7.89
C TYR A 71 -0.53 14.72 -8.33
N GLU A 72 0.32 13.68 -8.30
CA GLU A 72 -0.05 12.31 -8.67
C GLU A 72 -1.15 11.76 -7.74
N ALA A 73 -1.07 12.04 -6.43
CA ALA A 73 -2.08 11.68 -5.44
C ALA A 73 -3.41 12.39 -5.70
N ALA A 74 -3.40 13.73 -5.86
CA ALA A 74 -4.60 14.52 -6.13
C ALA A 74 -5.29 14.05 -7.41
N GLN A 75 -4.54 13.86 -8.48
CA GLN A 75 -5.07 13.37 -9.74
C GLN A 75 -5.68 11.98 -9.61
N SER A 76 -5.02 11.06 -8.90
CA SER A 76 -5.55 9.71 -8.66
C SER A 76 -6.86 9.75 -7.87
N CYS A 77 -6.95 10.58 -6.83
CA CYS A 77 -8.19 10.77 -6.07
C CYS A 77 -9.32 11.34 -6.95
N ARG A 78 -9.03 12.35 -7.77
CA ARG A 78 -9.97 12.93 -8.73
C ARG A 78 -10.49 11.92 -9.74
N MET A 79 -9.64 10.97 -10.15
CA MET A 79 -9.98 9.88 -11.08
C MET A 79 -10.74 8.74 -10.40
N GLY A 80 -10.90 8.75 -9.06
CA GLY A 80 -11.74 7.79 -8.34
C GLY A 80 -11.00 6.92 -7.32
N ALA A 81 -9.67 7.01 -7.18
CA ALA A 81 -8.98 6.33 -6.10
C ALA A 81 -9.45 6.85 -4.74
N ASN A 82 -9.67 5.94 -3.80
CA ASN A 82 -10.03 6.29 -2.42
C ASN A 82 -8.97 5.87 -1.42
N GLU A 83 -7.88 5.28 -1.90
CA GLU A 83 -6.68 4.98 -1.13
C GLU A 83 -5.44 5.34 -1.97
N ILE A 84 -4.38 5.79 -1.32
CA ILE A 84 -3.09 6.09 -1.96
C ILE A 84 -1.99 5.34 -1.20
N ASP A 85 -1.18 4.59 -1.95
CA ASP A 85 0.02 3.93 -1.44
C ASP A 85 1.25 4.71 -1.95
N MET A 86 1.77 5.68 -1.19
CA MET A 86 2.93 6.47 -1.60
C MET A 86 4.25 5.84 -1.14
N VAL A 87 5.27 5.87 -1.98
CA VAL A 87 6.64 5.55 -1.54
C VAL A 87 7.29 6.81 -0.98
N MET A 88 7.76 6.77 0.28
CA MET A 88 8.51 7.88 0.87
C MET A 88 9.82 8.12 0.10
N ASN A 89 10.41 9.31 0.23
CA ASN A 89 11.71 9.59 -0.35
C ASN A 89 12.83 8.90 0.43
N ILE A 90 13.26 7.72 -0.06
CA ILE A 90 14.27 6.89 0.59
C ILE A 90 15.64 7.57 0.60
N ASN A 91 15.98 8.32 -0.46
CA ASN A 91 17.23 9.08 -0.49
C ASN A 91 17.31 10.10 0.66
N ARG A 92 16.22 10.81 0.93
CA ARG A 92 16.13 11.76 2.04
C ARG A 92 16.24 11.06 3.39
N ALA A 93 15.52 9.95 3.57
CA ALA A 93 15.59 9.14 4.77
C ALA A 93 17.00 8.62 5.04
N LYS A 94 17.70 8.12 4.02
CA LYS A 94 19.10 7.66 4.13
C LYS A 94 20.10 8.78 4.47
N ASN A 95 19.75 10.02 4.18
CA ASN A 95 20.53 11.20 4.55
C ASN A 95 20.00 11.87 5.83
N THR A 96 19.16 11.16 6.61
CA THR A 96 18.58 11.64 7.89
C THR A 96 17.71 12.91 7.77
N ASP A 97 17.30 13.26 6.54
CA ASP A 97 16.43 14.41 6.26
C ASP A 97 14.95 14.06 6.52
N TRP A 98 14.64 13.75 7.78
CA TRP A 98 13.32 13.30 8.21
C TRP A 98 12.27 14.42 8.21
N ASP A 99 12.71 15.68 8.26
CA ASP A 99 11.82 16.83 8.12
C ASP A 99 11.25 16.90 6.71
N TYR A 100 12.10 16.72 5.68
CA TYR A 100 11.63 16.61 4.30
C TYR A 100 10.63 15.44 4.13
N VAL A 101 10.95 14.26 4.67
CA VAL A 101 10.07 13.09 4.55
C VAL A 101 8.71 13.36 5.22
N ARG A 102 8.70 14.00 6.38
CA ARG A 102 7.46 14.41 7.06
C ARG A 102 6.64 15.38 6.23
N GLU A 103 7.29 16.42 5.72
CA GLU A 103 6.64 17.47 4.91
C GLU A 103 6.10 16.91 3.58
N GLU A 104 6.84 16.01 2.94
CA GLU A 104 6.39 15.28 1.75
C GLU A 104 5.09 14.51 2.01
N ILE A 105 5.03 13.74 3.09
CA ILE A 105 3.82 12.97 3.47
C ILE A 105 2.65 13.92 3.76
N GLN A 106 2.90 15.02 4.47
CA GLN A 106 1.89 16.02 4.78
C GLN A 106 1.35 16.72 3.52
N LEU A 107 2.23 17.05 2.58
CA LEU A 107 1.84 17.66 1.31
C LEU A 107 0.96 16.73 0.48
N VAL A 108 1.34 15.45 0.39
CA VAL A 108 0.52 14.42 -0.27
C VAL A 108 -0.84 14.30 0.43
N ARG A 109 -0.86 14.22 1.76
CA ARG A 109 -2.11 14.17 2.54
C ARG A 109 -3.04 15.35 2.26
N GLN A 110 -2.48 16.57 2.22
CA GLN A 110 -3.25 17.78 1.92
C GLN A 110 -3.83 17.75 0.51
N ALA A 111 -3.01 17.35 -0.47
CA ALA A 111 -3.44 17.26 -1.86
C ALA A 111 -4.55 16.22 -2.07
N MET A 112 -4.48 15.07 -1.39
CA MET A 112 -5.55 14.06 -1.39
C MET A 112 -6.84 14.62 -0.77
N ALA A 113 -6.74 15.25 0.40
CA ALA A 113 -7.90 15.75 1.14
C ALA A 113 -8.66 16.85 0.39
N ALA A 114 -7.98 17.63 -0.46
CA ALA A 114 -8.60 18.63 -1.31
C ALA A 114 -9.53 18.03 -2.39
N GLU A 115 -9.23 16.80 -2.84
CA GLU A 115 -10.02 16.09 -3.86
C GLU A 115 -10.98 15.08 -3.24
N ARG A 116 -10.54 14.41 -2.15
CA ARG A 116 -11.29 13.38 -1.44
C ARG A 116 -10.90 13.33 0.03
N GLN A 117 -11.71 13.92 0.87
CA GLN A 117 -11.43 14.11 2.30
C GLN A 117 -11.32 12.78 3.08
N ASP A 118 -12.02 11.73 2.66
CA ASP A 118 -12.06 10.40 3.29
C ASP A 118 -11.02 9.42 2.73
N ALA A 119 -10.16 9.87 1.79
CA ALA A 119 -9.14 9.01 1.21
C ALA A 119 -8.08 8.59 2.23
N LEU A 120 -7.68 7.32 2.19
CA LEU A 120 -6.66 6.75 3.07
C LEU A 120 -5.26 6.89 2.47
N LEU A 121 -4.30 7.33 3.28
CA LEU A 121 -2.88 7.42 2.91
C LEU A 121 -2.09 6.29 3.57
N LYS A 122 -1.41 5.49 2.75
CA LYS A 122 -0.47 4.45 3.18
C LYS A 122 0.92 4.80 2.71
N VAL A 123 1.89 4.85 3.62
CA VAL A 123 3.29 5.24 3.32
C VAL A 123 4.16 4.00 3.25
N ILE A 124 4.73 3.72 2.08
CA ILE A 124 5.68 2.62 1.85
C ILE A 124 7.06 3.12 2.26
N VAL A 125 7.64 2.49 3.27
CA VAL A 125 8.95 2.87 3.80
C VAL A 125 10.09 2.03 3.24
N GLU A 126 9.80 0.92 2.53
CA GLU A 126 10.74 -0.04 1.94
C GLU A 126 11.74 -0.58 2.96
N THR A 127 11.24 -1.35 3.92
CA THR A 127 11.99 -1.80 5.11
C THR A 127 13.30 -2.52 4.80
N SER A 128 13.40 -3.18 3.65
CA SER A 128 14.61 -3.88 3.23
C SER A 128 15.81 -2.96 2.94
N LEU A 129 15.57 -1.67 2.74
CA LEU A 129 16.60 -0.66 2.49
C LEU A 129 16.99 0.12 3.75
N LEU A 130 16.31 -0.10 4.87
CA LEU A 130 16.45 0.68 6.10
C LEU A 130 17.15 -0.10 7.20
N THR A 131 17.98 0.60 7.99
CA THR A 131 18.48 0.09 9.28
C THR A 131 17.36 0.03 10.30
N GLN A 132 17.60 -0.59 11.45
CA GLN A 132 16.62 -0.66 12.53
C GLN A 132 16.23 0.74 13.03
N GLU A 133 17.21 1.62 13.20
CA GLU A 133 17.00 3.00 13.64
C GLU A 133 16.20 3.80 12.61
N GLU A 134 16.51 3.62 11.32
CA GLU A 134 15.76 4.25 10.23
C GLU A 134 14.31 3.77 10.16
N LYS A 135 14.04 2.46 10.42
CA LYS A 135 12.66 1.95 10.50
C LYS A 135 11.86 2.57 11.64
N ILE A 136 12.49 2.71 12.82
CA ILE A 136 11.87 3.40 13.96
C ILE A 136 11.53 4.83 13.57
N LYS A 137 12.50 5.55 13.00
CA LYS A 137 12.34 6.94 12.61
C LYS A 137 11.29 7.13 11.51
N ALA A 138 11.23 6.22 10.54
CA ALA A 138 10.20 6.21 9.50
C ALA A 138 8.79 6.04 10.10
N CYS A 139 8.63 5.14 11.09
CA CYS A 139 7.35 4.94 11.76
C CYS A 139 6.92 6.19 12.53
N GLU A 140 7.82 6.79 13.31
CA GLU A 140 7.56 8.05 14.03
C GLU A 140 7.17 9.18 13.06
N THR A 141 7.87 9.28 11.92
CA THR A 141 7.61 10.29 10.89
C THR A 141 6.23 10.09 10.24
N CYS A 142 5.85 8.85 9.90
CA CYS A 142 4.52 8.53 9.40
C CYS A 142 3.42 8.91 10.40
N ILE A 143 3.62 8.62 11.68
CA ILE A 143 2.67 9.00 12.75
C ILE A 143 2.57 10.53 12.86
N ALA A 144 3.70 11.25 12.90
CA ALA A 144 3.73 12.71 13.00
C ALA A 144 3.09 13.40 11.79
N ALA A 145 3.21 12.80 10.60
CA ALA A 145 2.59 13.27 9.37
C ALA A 145 1.11 12.85 9.21
N LYS A 146 0.56 12.11 10.17
CA LYS A 146 -0.83 11.61 10.17
C LYS A 146 -1.16 10.71 8.98
N ALA A 147 -0.23 9.85 8.57
CA ALA A 147 -0.54 8.75 7.65
C ALA A 147 -1.51 7.75 8.31
N ASP A 148 -2.41 7.14 7.53
CA ASP A 148 -3.35 6.13 8.05
C ASP A 148 -2.67 4.77 8.24
N TYR A 149 -1.71 4.46 7.35
CA TYR A 149 -0.93 3.23 7.41
C TYR A 149 0.55 3.50 7.17
N ILE A 150 1.39 2.75 7.90
CA ILE A 150 2.76 2.45 7.48
C ILE A 150 2.74 1.12 6.71
N LYS A 151 3.35 1.09 5.52
CA LYS A 151 3.45 -0.09 4.65
C LYS A 151 4.90 -0.50 4.49
N THR A 152 5.19 -1.79 4.61
CA THR A 152 6.57 -2.28 4.63
C THR A 152 7.30 -2.09 3.29
N SER A 153 6.72 -2.54 2.18
CA SER A 153 7.51 -2.76 0.96
C SER A 153 6.72 -2.50 -0.32
N THR A 154 7.43 -2.18 -1.38
CA THR A 154 6.90 -2.07 -2.75
C THR A 154 6.68 -3.44 -3.38
N GLY A 155 7.53 -4.42 -3.07
CA GLY A 155 7.63 -5.70 -3.76
C GLY A 155 8.51 -5.67 -5.01
N PHE A 156 9.21 -4.55 -5.28
CA PHE A 156 10.11 -4.35 -6.43
C PHE A 156 11.59 -4.25 -6.01
N SER A 157 11.86 -4.18 -4.71
CA SER A 157 13.21 -4.26 -4.15
C SER A 157 13.56 -5.70 -3.75
N GLN A 158 14.82 -5.93 -3.40
CA GLN A 158 15.23 -7.18 -2.77
C GLN A 158 14.68 -7.22 -1.34
N GLY A 159 13.82 -8.22 -1.05
CA GLY A 159 13.17 -8.37 0.25
C GLY A 159 11.66 -8.18 0.18
N GLY A 160 11.05 -8.05 1.37
CA GLY A 160 9.60 -7.91 1.52
C GLY A 160 9.23 -7.78 3.00
N ALA A 161 7.97 -7.98 3.34
CA ALA A 161 7.51 -7.94 4.72
C ALA A 161 8.15 -9.06 5.55
N THR A 162 8.59 -8.71 6.76
CA THR A 162 9.07 -9.67 7.76
C THR A 162 8.23 -9.58 9.03
N VAL A 163 8.11 -10.70 9.75
CA VAL A 163 7.44 -10.72 11.06
C VAL A 163 8.09 -9.75 12.03
N GLN A 164 9.40 -9.62 11.96
CA GLN A 164 10.18 -8.71 12.81
C GLN A 164 9.81 -7.24 12.55
N ASP A 165 9.72 -6.82 11.28
CA ASP A 165 9.35 -5.46 10.94
C ASP A 165 7.90 -5.14 11.35
N ILE A 166 6.98 -6.09 11.16
CA ILE A 166 5.58 -5.90 11.58
C ILE A 166 5.48 -5.76 13.09
N ARG A 167 6.17 -6.62 13.87
CA ARG A 167 6.21 -6.52 15.35
C ARG A 167 6.84 -5.22 15.82
N LEU A 168 7.91 -4.76 15.15
CA LEU A 168 8.51 -3.46 15.44
C LEU A 168 7.49 -2.34 15.28
N PHE A 169 6.83 -2.29 14.13
CA PHE A 169 5.83 -1.26 13.86
C PHE A 169 4.61 -1.38 14.78
N ALA A 170 4.17 -2.59 15.12
CA ALA A 170 3.08 -2.82 16.07
C ALA A 170 3.40 -2.27 17.46
N GLY A 171 4.64 -2.45 17.92
CA GLY A 171 5.12 -1.88 19.19
C GLY A 171 5.20 -0.36 19.20
N LEU A 172 5.48 0.27 18.06
CA LEU A 172 5.60 1.73 17.92
C LEU A 172 4.26 2.42 17.61
N ALA A 173 3.36 1.70 16.95
CA ALA A 173 2.11 2.28 16.43
C ALA A 173 1.18 2.83 17.51
N ASP A 174 1.08 2.16 18.66
CA ASP A 174 0.22 2.57 19.79
C ASP A 174 -1.17 3.05 19.35
N LYS A 175 -1.80 2.31 18.42
CA LYS A 175 -3.09 2.63 17.78
C LYS A 175 -3.15 3.96 17.00
N ARG A 176 -2.02 4.67 16.87
CA ARG A 176 -1.93 5.95 16.15
C ARG A 176 -1.80 5.81 14.65
N ILE A 177 -1.35 4.63 14.19
CA ILE A 177 -1.19 4.28 12.76
C ILE A 177 -1.46 2.79 12.60
N LYS A 178 -2.03 2.41 11.45
CA LYS A 178 -2.24 1.00 11.08
C LYS A 178 -1.03 0.49 10.30
N ILE A 179 -0.92 -0.84 10.17
CA ILE A 179 0.22 -1.49 9.52
C ILE A 179 -0.27 -2.31 8.33
N LYS A 180 0.36 -2.08 7.18
CA LYS A 180 0.18 -2.90 5.98
C LYS A 180 1.46 -3.69 5.69
N ALA A 181 1.37 -5.02 5.73
CA ALA A 181 2.43 -5.91 5.28
C ALA A 181 2.34 -6.12 3.77
N SER A 182 3.44 -6.02 3.05
CA SER A 182 3.47 -6.28 1.59
C SER A 182 4.86 -6.70 1.12
N GLY A 183 4.89 -7.38 -0.04
CA GLY A 183 6.11 -7.94 -0.61
C GLY A 183 6.44 -9.34 -0.06
N GLY A 184 6.56 -10.32 -0.96
CA GLY A 184 6.97 -11.69 -0.62
C GLY A 184 5.91 -12.60 0.00
N ILE A 185 4.69 -12.13 0.26
CA ILE A 185 3.61 -12.91 0.90
C ILE A 185 2.84 -13.68 -0.17
N LYS A 186 2.93 -15.02 -0.16
CA LYS A 186 2.40 -15.90 -1.21
C LYS A 186 1.54 -17.05 -0.68
N THR A 187 1.62 -17.38 0.61
CA THR A 187 0.95 -18.54 1.20
C THR A 187 0.05 -18.14 2.36
N ALA A 188 -0.93 -18.98 2.70
CA ALA A 188 -1.82 -18.81 3.85
C ALA A 188 -1.02 -18.66 5.16
N ARG A 189 0.04 -19.47 5.36
CA ARG A 189 0.87 -19.37 6.56
C ARG A 189 1.56 -18.02 6.67
N GLN A 190 2.20 -17.54 5.58
CA GLN A 190 2.82 -16.22 5.57
C GLN A 190 1.82 -15.10 5.83
N PHE A 191 0.60 -15.20 5.27
CA PHE A 191 -0.47 -14.24 5.54
C PHE A 191 -0.83 -14.21 7.03
N LEU A 192 -1.06 -15.40 7.65
CA LEU A 192 -1.37 -15.50 9.08
C LEU A 192 -0.23 -14.96 9.94
N ASP A 193 1.03 -15.26 9.60
CA ASP A 193 2.20 -14.74 10.30
C ASP A 193 2.21 -13.20 10.37
N MET A 194 1.80 -12.52 9.28
CA MET A 194 1.72 -11.05 9.25
C MET A 194 0.56 -10.54 10.13
N ILE A 195 -0.60 -11.18 10.08
CA ILE A 195 -1.76 -10.81 10.93
C ILE A 195 -1.44 -11.04 12.41
N GLU A 196 -0.88 -12.20 12.76
CA GLU A 196 -0.45 -12.54 14.13
C GLU A 196 0.62 -11.58 14.66
N ALA A 197 1.48 -11.07 13.77
CA ALA A 197 2.49 -10.06 14.13
C ALA A 197 1.93 -8.66 14.34
N GLY A 198 0.67 -8.39 13.92
CA GLY A 198 0.00 -7.11 14.14
C GLY A 198 -0.35 -6.31 12.89
N ALA A 199 -0.24 -6.86 11.68
CA ALA A 199 -0.70 -6.19 10.47
C ALA A 199 -2.24 -6.20 10.39
N GLN A 200 -2.84 -5.05 10.03
CA GLN A 200 -4.28 -4.92 9.78
C GLN A 200 -4.63 -5.03 8.28
N ARG A 201 -3.63 -4.97 7.42
CA ARG A 201 -3.78 -5.10 5.96
C ARG A 201 -2.62 -5.91 5.38
N VAL A 202 -2.88 -6.72 4.37
CA VAL A 202 -1.85 -7.46 3.64
C VAL A 202 -2.00 -7.19 2.15
N GLY A 203 -0.91 -6.73 1.51
CA GLY A 203 -0.84 -6.48 0.07
C GLY A 203 -0.10 -7.61 -0.65
N THR A 204 -0.75 -8.20 -1.65
CA THR A 204 -0.20 -9.30 -2.45
C THR A 204 -0.89 -9.41 -3.80
N LYS A 205 -0.23 -10.05 -4.77
CA LYS A 205 -0.85 -10.49 -6.04
C LYS A 205 -1.31 -11.95 -6.00
N PHE A 206 -1.08 -12.66 -4.89
CA PHE A 206 -1.41 -14.07 -4.71
C PHE A 206 -2.65 -14.26 -3.82
N SER A 207 -3.60 -13.31 -3.90
CA SER A 207 -4.75 -13.27 -2.99
C SER A 207 -5.62 -14.52 -3.08
N LEU A 208 -5.91 -15.02 -4.29
CA LEU A 208 -6.70 -16.23 -4.48
C LEU A 208 -6.00 -17.46 -3.90
N GLN A 209 -4.71 -17.63 -4.20
CA GLN A 209 -3.91 -18.73 -3.65
C GLN A 209 -3.88 -18.73 -2.12
N ILE A 210 -3.78 -17.54 -1.52
CA ILE A 210 -3.82 -17.38 -0.05
C ILE A 210 -5.20 -17.76 0.47
N LEU A 211 -6.28 -17.29 -0.16
CA LEU A 211 -7.66 -17.58 0.25
C LEU A 211 -7.97 -19.08 0.20
N GLU A 212 -7.58 -19.74 -0.90
CA GLU A 212 -7.71 -21.20 -1.05
C GLU A 212 -6.92 -21.95 0.03
N GLY A 213 -5.69 -21.48 0.32
CA GLY A 213 -4.86 -22.03 1.39
C GLY A 213 -5.49 -21.85 2.77
N LEU A 214 -6.05 -20.67 3.06
CA LEU A 214 -6.76 -20.40 4.33
C LEU A 214 -7.95 -21.34 4.51
N THR A 215 -8.71 -21.56 3.45
CA THR A 215 -9.87 -22.48 3.49
C THR A 215 -9.42 -23.92 3.67
N ARG A 216 -8.45 -24.40 2.87
CA ARG A 216 -7.99 -25.78 2.86
C ARG A 216 -7.25 -26.19 4.13
N GLU A 217 -6.34 -25.33 4.61
CA GLU A 217 -5.38 -25.67 5.66
C GLU A 217 -5.85 -25.26 7.07
N TYR A 218 -6.70 -24.22 7.14
CA TYR A 218 -7.11 -23.63 8.42
C TYR A 218 -8.63 -23.55 8.61
N GLY A 219 -9.44 -23.93 7.60
CA GLY A 219 -10.90 -23.86 7.67
C GLY A 219 -11.47 -22.43 7.74
N ILE A 220 -10.68 -21.43 7.37
CA ILE A 220 -11.09 -20.02 7.38
C ILE A 220 -11.74 -19.70 6.02
N LYS A 221 -12.99 -19.20 6.07
CA LYS A 221 -13.77 -18.78 4.88
C LYS A 221 -13.81 -17.26 4.78
#